data_a430a525a147cfba2b8a15e20379ac31
#
_entry.id   a430a525a147cfba2b8a15e20379ac31
#
_cell.length_a   1.000
_cell.length_b   1.000
_cell.length_c   1.000
_cell.angle_alpha   90.00
_cell.angle_beta   90.00
_cell.angle_gamma   90.00
#
_symmetry.space_group_name_H-M   'P 1'
#
loop_
_entity.id
_entity.type
_entity.pdbx_description
1 polymer ?
#
loop_
_entity_poly.entity_id
_entity_poly.type
_entity_poly.pdbx_seq_one_letter_code
_entity_poly.pdbx_strand_id
1 'polypeptide(L)'
;VKKYQVNKIIFAIPTCDGQDRKEILDICSKTGCRVQAVPGMFQLVNGEVSVSKLRDVELQDLLGRDPIQVNLEEICRYISGKVVMVTGGGGSIGSELCRQIAKSKPEQLIIFDIYENNAYDIQMELRHTHPELNLEVLIGSVRDMGRLDDVMAKYRPELVFHAAAHKHVPLMEDSPNEAIKNNVFGTYKMAMASVKY
;
A
#
# COMPACT_ATOMS: atom_id res chain seq x y z
N VAL A 1 -7.84 -28.48 24.74
CA VAL A 1 -6.51 -27.90 24.87
C VAL A 1 -5.91 -28.29 26.20
N LYS A 2 -6.44 -27.86 27.35
CA LYS A 2 -5.86 -28.14 28.71
C LYS A 2 -5.71 -29.63 29.01
N LYS A 3 -6.72 -30.47 28.69
CA LYS A 3 -6.71 -31.91 28.98
C LYS A 3 -5.54 -32.69 28.30
N TYR A 4 -5.13 -32.23 27.09
CA TYR A 4 -4.10 -32.90 26.29
C TYR A 4 -2.81 -32.09 26.13
N GLN A 5 -2.63 -31.01 26.87
CA GLN A 5 -1.48 -30.12 26.87
C GLN A 5 -1.10 -29.65 25.44
N VAL A 6 -2.11 -29.33 24.64
CA VAL A 6 -1.92 -28.84 23.25
C VAL A 6 -1.24 -27.48 23.29
N ASN A 7 -0.14 -27.33 22.55
CA ASN A 7 0.63 -26.09 22.45
C ASN A 7 0.53 -25.42 21.07
N LYS A 8 0.02 -26.15 20.05
CA LYS A 8 -0.12 -25.66 18.69
C LYS A 8 -1.45 -26.10 18.10
N ILE A 9 -2.12 -25.17 17.40
CA ILE A 9 -3.33 -25.42 16.62
C ILE A 9 -3.02 -25.15 15.15
N ILE A 10 -3.40 -26.07 14.26
CA ILE A 10 -3.25 -25.93 12.82
C ILE A 10 -4.63 -25.76 12.20
N PHE A 11 -4.89 -24.60 11.62
CA PHE A 11 -6.10 -24.33 10.87
C PHE A 11 -5.94 -24.87 9.44
N ALA A 12 -6.67 -25.93 9.12
CA ALA A 12 -6.56 -26.69 7.87
C ALA A 12 -7.86 -26.69 7.06
N ILE A 13 -8.63 -25.59 7.09
CA ILE A 13 -9.88 -25.44 6.33
C ILE A 13 -9.68 -24.30 5.30
N PRO A 14 -9.00 -24.57 4.18
CA PRO A 14 -8.64 -23.52 3.20
C PRO A 14 -9.84 -22.93 2.46
N THR A 15 -10.96 -23.65 2.39
CA THR A 15 -12.19 -23.27 1.67
C THR A 15 -13.24 -22.62 2.60
N CYS A 16 -12.89 -22.37 3.87
CA CYS A 16 -13.77 -21.69 4.82
C CYS A 16 -14.00 -20.24 4.38
N ASP A 17 -15.25 -19.77 4.47
CA ASP A 17 -15.53 -18.36 4.16
C ASP A 17 -14.85 -17.40 5.15
N GLY A 18 -14.80 -16.10 4.79
CA GLY A 18 -14.04 -15.12 5.56
C GLY A 18 -14.59 -14.90 6.96
N GLN A 19 -15.91 -15.04 7.16
CA GLN A 19 -16.56 -14.79 8.45
C GLN A 19 -16.39 -15.97 9.40
N ASP A 20 -16.61 -17.18 8.92
CA ASP A 20 -16.38 -18.43 9.67
C ASP A 20 -14.90 -18.59 10.04
N ARG A 21 -14.00 -18.27 9.10
CA ARG A 21 -12.56 -18.25 9.35
C ARG A 21 -12.18 -17.35 10.50
N LYS A 22 -12.69 -16.12 10.49
CA LYS A 22 -12.47 -15.14 11.57
C LYS A 22 -12.94 -15.67 12.92
N GLU A 23 -14.15 -16.22 12.99
CA GLU A 23 -14.74 -16.74 14.22
C GLU A 23 -13.91 -17.91 14.77
N ILE A 24 -13.53 -18.86 13.93
CA ILE A 24 -12.70 -20.00 14.32
C ILE A 24 -11.33 -19.55 14.83
N LEU A 25 -10.67 -18.63 14.11
CA LEU A 25 -9.35 -18.13 14.50
C LEU A 25 -9.41 -17.31 15.80
N ASP A 26 -10.49 -16.55 16.02
CA ASP A 26 -10.72 -15.82 17.27
C ASP A 26 -10.90 -16.79 18.49
N ILE A 27 -11.61 -17.88 18.28
CA ILE A 27 -11.73 -18.96 19.29
C ILE A 27 -10.34 -19.59 19.55
N CYS A 28 -9.59 -19.88 18.50
CA CYS A 28 -8.26 -20.47 18.63
C CYS A 28 -7.27 -19.55 19.36
N SER A 29 -7.29 -18.25 19.09
CA SER A 29 -6.40 -17.26 19.73
C SER A 29 -6.62 -17.16 21.24
N LYS A 30 -7.88 -17.31 21.70
CA LYS A 30 -8.24 -17.30 23.12
C LYS A 30 -7.73 -18.52 23.91
N THR A 31 -7.21 -19.54 23.22
CA THR A 31 -6.66 -20.74 23.89
C THR A 31 -5.24 -20.55 24.42
N GLY A 32 -4.52 -19.51 23.98
CA GLY A 32 -3.11 -19.28 24.29
C GLY A 32 -2.14 -20.20 23.54
N CYS A 33 -2.63 -21.05 22.62
CA CYS A 33 -1.79 -21.88 21.76
C CYS A 33 -1.29 -21.08 20.56
N ARG A 34 -0.11 -21.47 20.03
CA ARG A 34 0.37 -20.94 18.74
C ARG A 34 -0.55 -21.42 17.61
N VAL A 35 -1.12 -20.50 16.84
CA VAL A 35 -2.03 -20.83 15.74
C VAL A 35 -1.30 -20.67 14.42
N GLN A 36 -1.36 -21.71 13.58
CA GLN A 36 -0.78 -21.72 12.23
C GLN A 36 -1.85 -22.10 11.21
N ALA A 37 -1.77 -21.58 10.00
CA ALA A 37 -2.69 -21.90 8.91
C ALA A 37 -1.99 -22.66 7.79
N VAL A 38 -2.73 -23.57 7.16
CA VAL A 38 -2.32 -24.21 5.89
C VAL A 38 -2.57 -23.20 4.77
N PRO A 39 -1.60 -22.97 3.84
CA PRO A 39 -1.79 -22.12 2.68
C PRO A 39 -2.99 -22.54 1.84
N GLY A 40 -3.72 -21.59 1.26
CA GLY A 40 -4.84 -21.88 0.36
C GLY A 40 -4.36 -22.58 -0.92
N MET A 41 -5.25 -23.36 -1.55
CA MET A 41 -4.96 -24.09 -2.80
C MET A 41 -4.44 -23.18 -3.91
N PHE A 42 -4.89 -21.95 -3.99
CA PHE A 42 -4.46 -20.97 -4.99
C PHE A 42 -2.97 -20.61 -4.86
N GLN A 43 -2.48 -20.42 -3.63
CA GLN A 43 -1.07 -20.14 -3.35
C GLN A 43 -0.17 -21.35 -3.66
N LEU A 44 -0.72 -22.57 -3.54
CA LEU A 44 -0.03 -23.82 -3.89
C LEU A 44 0.08 -24.01 -5.40
N VAL A 45 -0.96 -23.66 -6.15
CA VAL A 45 -1.01 -23.83 -7.62
C VAL A 45 -0.07 -22.83 -8.32
N ASN A 46 0.05 -21.60 -7.80
CA ASN A 46 0.92 -20.57 -8.36
C ASN A 46 2.40 -20.75 -7.97
N GLY A 47 2.76 -21.77 -7.21
CA GLY A 47 4.14 -22.03 -6.80
C GLY A 47 4.71 -21.06 -5.76
N GLU A 48 3.86 -20.18 -5.21
CA GLU A 48 4.27 -19.16 -4.23
C GLU A 48 4.64 -19.78 -2.88
N VAL A 49 4.00 -20.90 -2.53
CA VAL A 49 4.23 -21.60 -1.25
C VAL A 49 4.20 -23.11 -1.44
N SER A 50 5.13 -23.85 -0.82
CA SER A 50 5.08 -25.32 -0.79
C SER A 50 4.15 -25.83 0.31
N VAL A 51 3.53 -26.98 0.10
CA VAL A 51 2.62 -27.66 1.06
C VAL A 51 3.25 -27.87 2.45
N SER A 52 4.57 -27.90 2.52
CA SER A 52 5.32 -28.10 3.78
C SER A 52 5.45 -26.85 4.65
N LYS A 53 5.06 -25.67 4.19
CA LYS A 53 5.19 -24.43 4.95
C LYS A 53 3.88 -24.02 5.60
N LEU A 54 3.71 -24.42 6.85
CA LEU A 54 2.73 -23.81 7.76
C LEU A 54 3.15 -22.36 8.01
N ARG A 55 2.24 -21.39 7.81
CA ARG A 55 2.49 -19.98 8.15
C ARG A 55 1.77 -19.60 9.43
N ASP A 56 2.32 -18.67 10.15
CA ASP A 56 1.61 -18.07 11.29
C ASP A 56 0.38 -17.29 10.77
N VAL A 57 -0.66 -17.22 11.59
CA VAL A 57 -1.89 -16.48 11.26
C VAL A 57 -1.58 -14.99 11.22
N GLU A 58 -1.84 -14.35 10.10
CA GLU A 58 -1.66 -12.92 9.89
C GLU A 58 -2.93 -12.13 10.21
N LEU A 59 -2.79 -10.82 10.42
CA LEU A 59 -3.93 -9.94 10.66
C LEU A 59 -4.98 -10.00 9.53
N GLN A 60 -4.56 -10.25 8.31
CA GLN A 60 -5.44 -10.41 7.15
C GLN A 60 -6.40 -11.59 7.29
N ASP A 61 -5.95 -12.70 7.89
CA ASP A 61 -6.78 -13.88 8.16
C ASP A 61 -7.90 -13.58 9.17
N LEU A 62 -7.67 -12.59 10.05
CA LEU A 62 -8.64 -12.15 11.06
C LEU A 62 -9.65 -11.12 10.54
N LEU A 63 -9.35 -10.45 9.42
CA LEU A 63 -10.23 -9.41 8.87
C LEU A 63 -11.44 -9.97 8.11
N GLY A 64 -11.42 -11.27 7.75
CA GLY A 64 -12.52 -11.94 7.04
C GLY A 64 -12.81 -11.31 5.67
N ARG A 65 -11.79 -10.75 5.00
CA ARG A 65 -11.90 -10.18 3.66
C ARG A 65 -11.04 -10.98 2.71
N ASP A 66 -11.64 -11.42 1.62
CA ASP A 66 -10.88 -12.02 0.53
C ASP A 66 -10.01 -10.95 -0.15
N PRO A 67 -8.74 -11.24 -0.44
CA PRO A 67 -7.89 -10.35 -1.22
C PRO A 67 -8.52 -10.09 -2.59
N ILE A 68 -8.58 -8.83 -3.00
CA ILE A 68 -8.99 -8.49 -4.36
C ILE A 68 -7.91 -9.00 -5.32
N GLN A 69 -8.30 -9.86 -6.24
CA GLN A 69 -7.41 -10.33 -7.30
C GLN A 69 -7.39 -9.28 -8.41
N VAL A 70 -6.24 -8.67 -8.62
CA VAL A 70 -6.03 -7.72 -9.71
C VAL A 70 -5.13 -8.34 -10.78
N ASN A 71 -5.38 -8.02 -12.04
CA ASN A 71 -4.50 -8.41 -13.13
C ASN A 71 -3.25 -7.51 -13.14
N LEU A 72 -2.19 -7.97 -12.47
CA LEU A 72 -0.94 -7.22 -12.36
C LEU A 72 -0.30 -6.93 -13.72
N GLU A 73 -0.42 -7.83 -14.70
CA GLU A 73 0.13 -7.61 -16.05
C GLU A 73 -0.57 -6.45 -16.77
N GLU A 74 -1.87 -6.32 -16.60
CA GLU A 74 -2.64 -5.23 -17.17
C GLU A 74 -2.26 -3.89 -16.53
N ILE A 75 -2.12 -3.86 -15.20
CA ILE A 75 -1.67 -2.68 -14.46
C ILE A 75 -0.26 -2.29 -14.87
N CYS A 76 0.67 -3.25 -14.94
CA CYS A 76 2.05 -2.98 -15.39
C CYS A 76 2.08 -2.41 -16.81
N ARG A 77 1.28 -2.94 -17.74
CA ARG A 77 1.16 -2.40 -19.11
C ARG A 77 0.61 -0.97 -19.11
N TYR A 78 -0.34 -0.67 -18.25
CA TYR A 78 -0.93 0.66 -18.13
C TYR A 78 0.07 1.71 -17.61
N ILE A 79 1.00 1.33 -16.76
CA ILE A 79 2.03 2.21 -16.15
C ILE A 79 3.28 2.33 -17.04
N SER A 80 3.63 1.26 -17.75
CA SER A 80 4.87 1.19 -18.53
C SER A 80 4.99 2.31 -19.55
N GLY A 81 6.16 2.97 -19.57
CA GLY A 81 6.48 4.05 -20.50
C GLY A 81 5.76 5.38 -20.23
N LYS A 82 5.10 5.53 -19.09
CA LYS A 82 4.40 6.75 -18.70
C LYS A 82 5.13 7.54 -17.63
N VAL A 83 4.87 8.84 -17.61
CA VAL A 83 5.27 9.73 -16.52
C VAL A 83 4.25 9.59 -15.39
N VAL A 84 4.70 9.11 -14.25
CA VAL A 84 3.84 8.78 -13.10
C VAL A 84 4.22 9.62 -11.89
N MET A 85 3.24 10.22 -11.24
CA MET A 85 3.42 10.98 -10.01
C MET A 85 2.74 10.29 -8.83
N VAL A 86 3.45 10.20 -7.70
CA VAL A 86 2.90 9.70 -6.43
C VAL A 86 2.99 10.82 -5.39
N THR A 87 1.83 11.31 -4.92
CA THR A 87 1.79 12.27 -3.82
C THR A 87 1.72 11.53 -2.48
N GLY A 88 2.41 12.04 -1.46
CA GLY A 88 2.56 11.31 -0.20
C GLY A 88 3.44 10.07 -0.36
N GLY A 89 4.40 10.13 -1.30
CA GLY A 89 5.24 8.99 -1.68
C GLY A 89 6.20 8.51 -0.60
N GLY A 90 6.50 9.33 0.41
CA GLY A 90 7.24 8.93 1.61
C GLY A 90 6.40 8.21 2.67
N GLY A 91 5.06 8.26 2.58
CA GLY A 91 4.16 7.57 3.50
C GLY A 91 4.13 6.05 3.28
N SER A 92 3.49 5.32 4.21
CA SER A 92 3.44 3.84 4.15
C SER A 92 2.80 3.30 2.87
N ILE A 93 1.67 3.88 2.42
CA ILE A 93 1.00 3.48 1.17
C ILE A 93 1.76 4.03 -0.03
N GLY A 94 2.15 5.32 0.01
CA GLY A 94 2.83 5.97 -1.10
C GLY A 94 4.18 5.33 -1.44
N SER A 95 4.99 4.96 -0.44
CA SER A 95 6.27 4.29 -0.67
C SER A 95 6.10 2.90 -1.30
N GLU A 96 5.09 2.15 -0.88
CA GLU A 96 4.79 0.86 -1.49
C GLU A 96 4.28 1.01 -2.94
N LEU A 97 3.44 2.01 -3.21
CA LEU A 97 3.06 2.35 -4.60
C LEU A 97 4.31 2.68 -5.44
N CYS A 98 5.24 3.48 -4.93
CA CYS A 98 6.49 3.80 -5.63
C CYS A 98 7.31 2.55 -5.95
N ARG A 99 7.42 1.58 -5.02
CA ARG A 99 8.10 0.30 -5.25
C ARG A 99 7.44 -0.54 -6.35
N GLN A 100 6.12 -0.62 -6.33
CA GLN A 100 5.37 -1.38 -7.35
C GLN A 100 5.43 -0.70 -8.72
N ILE A 101 5.30 0.62 -8.78
CA ILE A 101 5.40 1.40 -10.02
C ILE A 101 6.81 1.28 -10.62
N ALA A 102 7.86 1.32 -9.82
CA ALA A 102 9.24 1.17 -10.29
C ALA A 102 9.47 -0.14 -11.06
N LYS A 103 8.86 -1.25 -10.59
CA LYS A 103 8.91 -2.55 -11.29
C LYS A 103 8.24 -2.55 -12.67
N SER A 104 7.27 -1.65 -12.88
CA SER A 104 6.49 -1.55 -14.12
C SER A 104 7.20 -0.72 -15.21
N LYS A 105 8.44 -0.28 -14.98
CA LYS A 105 9.27 0.50 -15.92
C LYS A 105 8.55 1.75 -16.46
N PRO A 106 8.16 2.69 -15.61
CA PRO A 106 7.63 3.98 -16.06
C PRO A 106 8.71 4.75 -16.85
N GLU A 107 8.30 5.70 -17.69
CA GLU A 107 9.24 6.65 -18.32
C GLU A 107 9.90 7.52 -17.26
N GLN A 108 9.10 8.00 -16.30
CA GLN A 108 9.58 8.74 -15.14
C GLN A 108 8.68 8.48 -13.93
N LEU A 109 9.27 8.33 -12.74
CA LEU A 109 8.56 8.31 -11.47
C LEU A 109 8.86 9.60 -10.70
N ILE A 110 7.81 10.32 -10.33
CA ILE A 110 7.88 11.56 -9.55
C ILE A 110 7.29 11.30 -8.17
N ILE A 111 8.08 11.49 -7.14
CA ILE A 111 7.63 11.45 -5.74
C ILE A 111 7.41 12.89 -5.27
N PHE A 112 6.21 13.19 -4.79
CA PHE A 112 5.86 14.49 -4.25
C PHE A 112 5.40 14.34 -2.79
N ASP A 113 6.17 14.85 -1.86
CA ASP A 113 5.89 14.72 -0.43
C ASP A 113 6.20 16.01 0.32
N ILE A 114 5.52 16.24 1.44
CA ILE A 114 5.80 17.37 2.32
C ILE A 114 6.93 17.06 3.30
N TYR A 115 7.14 15.76 3.62
CA TYR A 115 8.10 15.32 4.62
C TYR A 115 9.38 14.79 3.98
N GLU A 116 10.45 15.60 4.06
CA GLU A 116 11.72 15.35 3.37
C GLU A 116 12.40 14.04 3.78
N ASN A 117 12.39 13.68 5.09
CA ASN A 117 13.12 12.49 5.54
C ASN A 117 12.57 11.22 4.91
N ASN A 118 11.25 11.03 4.96
CA ASN A 118 10.63 9.84 4.35
C ASN A 118 10.76 9.85 2.82
N ALA A 119 10.71 11.02 2.19
CA ALA A 119 10.95 11.15 0.75
C ALA A 119 12.39 10.80 0.39
N TYR A 120 13.36 11.17 1.21
CA TYR A 120 14.76 10.80 1.04
C TYR A 120 14.98 9.29 1.23
N ASP A 121 14.37 8.68 2.23
CA ASP A 121 14.51 7.25 2.49
C ASP A 121 14.05 6.41 1.29
N ILE A 122 12.87 6.68 0.75
CA ILE A 122 12.37 5.97 -0.44
C ILE A 122 13.19 6.30 -1.70
N GLN A 123 13.73 7.52 -1.82
CA GLN A 123 14.64 7.87 -2.91
C GLN A 123 15.91 7.02 -2.88
N MET A 124 16.53 6.88 -1.71
CA MET A 124 17.77 6.11 -1.56
C MET A 124 17.53 4.63 -1.83
N GLU A 125 16.41 4.09 -1.35
CA GLU A 125 16.00 2.71 -1.60
C GLU A 125 15.81 2.46 -3.11
N LEU A 126 15.05 3.31 -3.79
CA LEU A 126 14.75 3.13 -5.22
C LEU A 126 15.98 3.33 -6.10
N ARG A 127 16.86 4.27 -5.78
CA ARG A 127 18.13 4.43 -6.49
C ARG A 127 19.05 3.23 -6.36
N HIS A 128 19.01 2.55 -5.22
CA HIS A 128 19.78 1.33 -5.00
C HIS A 128 19.17 0.12 -5.70
N THR A 129 17.85 -0.05 -5.64
CA THR A 129 17.15 -1.23 -6.18
C THR A 129 16.82 -1.13 -7.67
N HIS A 130 16.68 0.10 -8.19
CA HIS A 130 16.33 0.40 -9.57
C HIS A 130 17.20 1.55 -10.10
N PRO A 131 18.52 1.34 -10.29
CA PRO A 131 19.46 2.41 -10.66
C PRO A 131 19.17 3.03 -12.03
N GLU A 132 18.46 2.32 -12.92
CA GLU A 132 18.03 2.78 -14.23
C GLU A 132 16.75 3.63 -14.20
N LEU A 133 16.06 3.69 -13.06
CA LEU A 133 14.80 4.42 -12.95
C LEU A 133 15.03 5.94 -13.06
N ASN A 134 14.34 6.58 -13.98
CA ASN A 134 14.27 8.04 -14.03
C ASN A 134 13.40 8.55 -12.88
N LEU A 135 14.05 8.80 -11.75
CA LEU A 135 13.38 9.15 -10.47
C LEU A 135 13.62 10.62 -10.12
N GLU A 136 12.54 11.33 -9.91
CA GLU A 136 12.54 12.70 -9.37
C GLU A 136 11.83 12.73 -8.02
N VAL A 137 12.42 13.42 -7.04
CA VAL A 137 11.82 13.59 -5.71
C VAL A 137 11.69 15.08 -5.40
N LEU A 138 10.47 15.50 -5.16
CA LEU A 138 10.09 16.90 -4.99
C LEU A 138 9.43 17.11 -3.62
N ILE A 139 9.91 18.09 -2.90
CA ILE A 139 9.30 18.49 -1.64
C ILE A 139 8.26 19.58 -1.90
N GLY A 140 7.05 19.35 -1.37
CA GLY A 140 5.94 20.27 -1.50
C GLY A 140 4.66 19.77 -0.84
N SER A 141 3.71 20.67 -0.65
CA SER A 141 2.41 20.36 -0.07
C SER A 141 1.34 20.34 -1.14
N VAL A 142 0.46 19.33 -1.12
CA VAL A 142 -0.74 19.28 -1.97
C VAL A 142 -1.73 20.43 -1.69
N ARG A 143 -1.53 21.16 -0.60
CA ARG A 143 -2.30 22.36 -0.26
C ARG A 143 -1.82 23.62 -1.02
N ASP A 144 -0.63 23.58 -1.60
CA ASP A 144 -0.03 24.67 -2.35
C ASP A 144 -0.31 24.52 -3.85
N MET A 145 -1.30 25.28 -4.34
CA MET A 145 -1.71 25.25 -5.74
C MET A 145 -0.61 25.76 -6.68
N GLY A 146 0.16 26.78 -6.26
CA GLY A 146 1.26 27.32 -7.07
C GLY A 146 2.34 26.26 -7.29
N ARG A 147 2.75 25.59 -6.20
CA ARG A 147 3.72 24.50 -6.29
C ARG A 147 3.21 23.31 -7.13
N LEU A 148 1.92 22.96 -7.02
CA LEU A 148 1.31 21.94 -7.87
C LEU A 148 1.32 22.36 -9.34
N ASP A 149 0.92 23.58 -9.65
CA ASP A 149 0.94 24.11 -11.02
C ASP A 149 2.34 24.06 -11.64
N ASP A 150 3.38 24.49 -10.90
CA ASP A 150 4.77 24.44 -11.36
C ASP A 150 5.22 23.01 -11.68
N VAL A 151 4.92 22.07 -10.79
CA VAL A 151 5.31 20.66 -10.95
C VAL A 151 4.55 20.01 -12.10
N MET A 152 3.23 20.19 -12.15
CA MET A 152 2.38 19.60 -13.19
C MET A 152 2.70 20.16 -14.57
N ALA A 153 2.95 21.47 -14.68
CA ALA A 153 3.35 22.11 -15.94
C ALA A 153 4.70 21.60 -16.45
N LYS A 154 5.67 21.40 -15.55
CA LYS A 154 7.02 20.96 -15.88
C LYS A 154 7.08 19.50 -16.29
N TYR A 155 6.49 18.62 -15.50
CA TYR A 155 6.66 17.17 -15.66
C TYR A 155 5.54 16.49 -16.44
N ARG A 156 4.35 17.09 -16.50
CA ARG A 156 3.15 16.59 -17.20
C ARG A 156 2.86 15.12 -16.94
N PRO A 157 2.67 14.71 -15.68
CA PRO A 157 2.41 13.31 -15.38
C PRO A 157 1.09 12.86 -16.01
N GLU A 158 1.13 11.71 -16.68
CA GLU A 158 -0.04 11.08 -17.29
C GLU A 158 -0.87 10.30 -16.26
N LEU A 159 -0.23 9.89 -15.17
CA LEU A 159 -0.86 9.16 -14.07
C LEU A 159 -0.48 9.80 -12.74
N VAL A 160 -1.49 10.04 -11.90
CA VAL A 160 -1.30 10.56 -10.55
C VAL A 160 -1.91 9.60 -9.53
N PHE A 161 -1.09 9.07 -8.65
CA PHE A 161 -1.53 8.31 -7.48
C PHE A 161 -1.50 9.22 -6.25
N HIS A 162 -2.68 9.54 -5.73
CA HIS A 162 -2.80 10.48 -4.62
C HIS A 162 -2.92 9.76 -3.29
N ALA A 163 -1.81 9.68 -2.53
CA ALA A 163 -1.74 9.07 -1.20
C ALA A 163 -1.42 10.06 -0.07
N ALA A 164 -1.39 11.37 -0.37
CA ALA A 164 -1.10 12.42 0.60
C ALA A 164 -2.34 12.73 1.44
N ALA A 165 -2.46 12.10 2.62
CA ALA A 165 -3.56 12.32 3.54
C ALA A 165 -3.12 12.23 5.01
N HIS A 166 -3.75 13.02 5.88
CA HIS A 166 -3.71 12.82 7.32
C HIS A 166 -4.69 11.71 7.71
N LYS A 167 -4.21 10.60 8.28
CA LYS A 167 -5.04 9.41 8.54
C LYS A 167 -5.29 9.09 10.01
N HIS A 168 -4.47 9.61 10.92
CA HIS A 168 -4.57 9.29 12.33
C HIS A 168 -5.76 10.02 12.98
N VAL A 169 -6.87 9.30 13.13
CA VAL A 169 -8.14 9.83 13.60
C VAL A 169 -8.01 10.61 14.92
N PRO A 170 -7.37 10.08 15.99
CA PRO A 170 -7.29 10.82 17.26
C PRO A 170 -6.62 12.20 17.09
N LEU A 171 -5.55 12.30 16.27
CA LEU A 171 -4.89 13.58 16.01
C LEU A 171 -5.75 14.55 15.19
N MET A 172 -6.59 13.98 14.31
CA MET A 172 -7.47 14.79 13.44
C MET A 172 -8.76 15.21 14.18
N GLU A 173 -9.18 14.48 15.19
CA GLU A 173 -10.25 14.94 16.11
C GLU A 173 -9.83 16.20 16.88
N ASP A 174 -8.56 16.27 17.30
CA ASP A 174 -8.00 17.46 17.95
C ASP A 174 -7.62 18.57 16.96
N SER A 175 -7.47 18.24 15.67
CA SER A 175 -7.03 19.19 14.62
C SER A 175 -7.89 19.07 13.35
N PRO A 176 -9.23 19.20 13.41
CA PRO A 176 -10.13 18.94 12.29
C PRO A 176 -9.89 19.89 11.11
N ASN A 177 -9.49 21.13 11.38
CA ASN A 177 -9.18 22.11 10.32
C ASN A 177 -8.00 21.66 9.45
N GLU A 178 -6.99 20.99 10.02
CA GLU A 178 -5.86 20.49 9.24
C GLU A 178 -6.24 19.29 8.41
N ALA A 179 -7.14 18.41 8.93
CA ALA A 179 -7.71 17.32 8.14
C ALA A 179 -8.48 17.87 6.91
N ILE A 180 -9.33 18.87 7.09
CA ILE A 180 -10.09 19.50 6.00
C ILE A 180 -9.14 20.16 4.99
N LYS A 181 -8.19 20.95 5.44
CA LYS A 181 -7.22 21.63 4.56
C LYS A 181 -6.42 20.65 3.72
N ASN A 182 -5.98 19.55 4.31
CA ASN A 182 -5.16 18.56 3.60
C ASN A 182 -6.01 17.57 2.80
N ASN A 183 -6.94 16.88 3.46
CA ASN A 183 -7.64 15.75 2.85
C ASN A 183 -8.77 16.18 1.90
N VAL A 184 -9.40 17.35 2.13
CA VAL A 184 -10.44 17.87 1.24
C VAL A 184 -9.84 18.84 0.23
N PHE A 185 -9.30 19.96 0.69
CA PHE A 185 -8.79 20.98 -0.24
C PHE A 185 -7.51 20.57 -0.94
N GLY A 186 -6.62 19.80 -0.29
CA GLY A 186 -5.43 19.25 -0.93
C GLY A 186 -5.79 18.28 -2.06
N THR A 187 -6.72 17.36 -1.81
CA THR A 187 -7.22 16.44 -2.84
C THR A 187 -7.92 17.17 -3.98
N TYR A 188 -8.76 18.16 -3.66
CA TYR A 188 -9.41 18.99 -4.67
C TYR A 188 -8.40 19.71 -5.57
N LYS A 189 -7.39 20.35 -4.98
CA LYS A 189 -6.34 21.06 -5.73
C LYS A 189 -5.55 20.11 -6.62
N MET A 190 -5.21 18.93 -6.10
CA MET A 190 -4.49 17.92 -6.88
C MET A 190 -5.33 17.43 -8.07
N ALA A 191 -6.62 17.16 -7.86
CA ALA A 191 -7.53 16.77 -8.93
C ALA A 191 -7.67 17.88 -9.99
N MET A 192 -7.83 19.14 -9.57
CA MET A 192 -7.91 20.28 -10.50
C MET A 192 -6.62 20.47 -11.30
N ALA A 193 -5.46 20.32 -10.67
CA ALA A 193 -4.17 20.38 -11.35
C ALA A 193 -4.03 19.23 -12.37
N SER A 194 -4.46 18.01 -12.01
CA SER A 194 -4.43 16.84 -12.91
C SER A 194 -5.36 16.97 -14.12
N VAL A 195 -6.46 17.70 -13.99
CA VAL A 195 -7.37 17.96 -15.14
C VAL A 195 -6.82 19.07 -16.05
N LYS A 196 -6.08 20.02 -15.48
CA LYS A 196 -5.55 21.18 -16.21
C LYS A 196 -4.35 20.82 -17.10
N TYR A 197 -3.53 19.88 -16.68
CA TYR A 197 -2.25 19.54 -17.33
C TYR A 197 -2.24 18.14 -17.97
#